data_63553859cfaeacedb5d6380b4303ab67
#
_entry.id   63553859cfaeacedb5d6380b4303ab67
#
_cell.length_a   1.000
_cell.length_b   1.000
_cell.length_c   1.000
_cell.angle_alpha   90.00
_cell.angle_beta   90.00
_cell.angle_gamma   90.00
#
_symmetry.space_group_name_H-M   'P 1'
#
loop_
_entity.id
_entity.type
_entity.pdbx_description
1 polymer ?
#
loop_
_entity_poly.entity_id
_entity_poly.type
_entity_poly.pdbx_seq_one_letter_code
_entity_poly.pdbx_strand_id
1 'polypeptide(L)'
;MSGVRVVSLVPSATETLLAWGVEPVAVTRFCEQGDRFPTVGGTKNPDIEAIAALRPDLVVMCDQENRLPDAEAITARGLAVHAISILSLADVGGQMASLAQAVGVDRQEGECCGVSDGEVPRIRMRAYVPIWRRPWMTISDETYGGSLLASLGFDSVANGATDRYPVIDLAKARALGAEVVLAPSEPYAFTERHRAELETVAPAHFVDGQDLFWWGARTPAARARLAAVLHA
;
A
#
# COMPACT_ATOMS: atom_id res chain seq x y z
N MET A 1 -30.71 -10.01 4.58
CA MET A 1 -30.46 -8.57 4.28
C MET A 1 -29.43 -8.53 3.17
N SER A 2 -29.69 -7.85 2.05
CA SER A 2 -28.68 -7.71 1.00
C SER A 2 -27.54 -6.86 1.58
N GLY A 3 -26.30 -7.37 1.52
CA GLY A 3 -25.11 -6.64 1.96
C GLY A 3 -24.91 -5.37 1.15
N VAL A 4 -24.09 -4.45 1.65
CA VAL A 4 -23.69 -3.21 0.99
C VAL A 4 -23.03 -3.55 -0.36
N ARG A 5 -23.48 -2.95 -1.44
CA ARG A 5 -22.93 -3.12 -2.79
C ARG A 5 -21.71 -2.21 -2.96
N VAL A 6 -20.53 -2.78 -2.94
CA VAL A 6 -19.26 -2.03 -2.94
C VAL A 6 -18.57 -2.14 -4.30
N VAL A 7 -18.13 -1.02 -4.86
CA VAL A 7 -17.09 -0.99 -5.91
C VAL A 7 -15.76 -0.61 -5.25
N SER A 8 -14.72 -1.41 -5.45
CA SER A 8 -13.40 -1.11 -4.89
C SER A 8 -12.42 -0.69 -5.99
N LEU A 9 -11.87 0.53 -5.86
CA LEU A 9 -10.91 1.08 -6.80
C LEU A 9 -9.44 0.97 -6.31
N VAL A 10 -9.22 0.16 -5.24
CA VAL A 10 -7.93 0.04 -4.56
C VAL A 10 -7.63 -1.43 -4.29
N PRO A 11 -6.51 -1.99 -4.78
CA PRO A 11 -6.16 -3.40 -4.57
C PRO A 11 -6.09 -3.83 -3.11
N SER A 12 -5.41 -3.07 -2.25
CA SER A 12 -5.29 -3.36 -0.81
C SER A 12 -6.64 -3.29 -0.07
N ALA A 13 -7.52 -2.36 -0.45
CA ALA A 13 -8.89 -2.32 0.06
C ALA A 13 -9.72 -3.52 -0.41
N THR A 14 -9.56 -3.94 -1.68
CA THR A 14 -10.23 -5.13 -2.21
C THR A 14 -9.84 -6.38 -1.43
N GLU A 15 -8.54 -6.60 -1.19
CA GLU A 15 -8.05 -7.71 -0.38
C GLU A 15 -8.66 -7.68 1.03
N THR A 16 -8.69 -6.50 1.64
CA THR A 16 -9.24 -6.30 2.99
C THR A 16 -10.75 -6.61 3.04
N LEU A 17 -11.53 -6.11 2.09
CA LEU A 17 -12.97 -6.40 1.99
C LEU A 17 -13.22 -7.90 1.86
N LEU A 18 -12.46 -8.59 1.01
CA LEU A 18 -12.57 -10.04 0.82
C LEU A 18 -12.19 -10.83 2.09
N ALA A 19 -11.15 -10.39 2.81
CA ALA A 19 -10.78 -10.98 4.09
C ALA A 19 -11.88 -10.82 5.16
N TRP A 20 -12.73 -9.81 5.03
CA TRP A 20 -13.89 -9.60 5.89
C TRP A 20 -15.17 -10.27 5.38
N GLY A 21 -15.11 -10.99 4.27
CA GLY A 21 -16.27 -11.64 3.66
C GLY A 21 -17.19 -10.69 2.88
N VAL A 22 -16.71 -9.47 2.57
CA VAL A 22 -17.42 -8.49 1.74
C VAL A 22 -16.97 -8.64 0.29
N GLU A 23 -17.85 -9.13 -0.57
CA GLU A 23 -17.56 -9.28 -1.99
C GLU A 23 -17.91 -7.99 -2.75
N PRO A 24 -16.93 -7.33 -3.40
CA PRO A 24 -17.21 -6.17 -4.22
C PRO A 24 -17.99 -6.56 -5.48
N VAL A 25 -18.87 -5.69 -5.96
CA VAL A 25 -19.61 -5.90 -7.21
C VAL A 25 -18.76 -5.61 -8.45
N ALA A 26 -17.68 -4.85 -8.29
CA ALA A 26 -16.63 -4.63 -9.30
C ALA A 26 -15.34 -4.11 -8.65
N VAL A 27 -14.23 -4.28 -9.35
CA VAL A 27 -12.89 -3.93 -8.89
C VAL A 27 -12.08 -3.26 -10.02
N THR A 28 -10.86 -2.82 -9.75
CA THR A 28 -9.93 -2.39 -10.82
C THR A 28 -9.22 -3.59 -11.45
N ARG A 29 -8.69 -3.39 -12.66
CA ARG A 29 -7.84 -4.40 -13.33
C ARG A 29 -6.53 -4.73 -12.60
N PHE A 30 -6.17 -3.96 -11.57
CA PHE A 30 -4.98 -4.18 -10.75
C PHE A 30 -5.24 -5.03 -9.50
N CYS A 31 -6.50 -5.35 -9.24
CA CYS A 31 -6.86 -6.30 -8.19
C CYS A 31 -6.55 -7.72 -8.67
N GLU A 32 -5.84 -8.50 -7.85
CA GLU A 32 -5.39 -9.86 -8.21
C GLU A 32 -6.54 -10.85 -8.45
N GLN A 33 -7.75 -10.53 -7.97
CA GLN A 33 -8.96 -11.34 -8.15
C GLN A 33 -9.74 -10.97 -9.42
N GLY A 34 -9.11 -10.33 -10.40
CA GLY A 34 -9.72 -9.69 -11.57
C GLY A 34 -10.74 -10.54 -12.33
N ASP A 35 -10.46 -11.82 -12.54
CA ASP A 35 -11.37 -12.73 -13.24
C ASP A 35 -12.62 -13.11 -12.41
N ARG A 36 -12.60 -12.89 -11.10
CA ARG A 36 -13.73 -13.18 -10.21
C ARG A 36 -14.78 -12.08 -10.22
N PHE A 37 -14.37 -10.85 -10.47
CA PHE A 37 -15.23 -9.66 -10.43
C PHE A 37 -15.13 -8.86 -11.72
N PRO A 38 -16.22 -8.20 -12.17
CA PRO A 38 -16.17 -7.23 -13.25
C PRO A 38 -15.12 -6.15 -12.97
N THR A 39 -14.39 -5.71 -14.00
CA THR A 39 -13.42 -4.63 -13.86
C THR A 39 -13.99 -3.30 -14.38
N VAL A 40 -13.75 -2.23 -13.64
CA VAL A 40 -14.18 -0.86 -13.93
C VAL A 40 -12.99 0.07 -14.19
N GLY A 41 -12.06 -0.37 -15.03
CA GLY A 41 -10.87 0.41 -15.39
C GLY A 41 -9.71 0.22 -14.41
N GLY A 42 -8.89 1.25 -14.25
CA GLY A 42 -7.72 1.26 -13.35
C GLY A 42 -7.83 2.29 -12.24
N THR A 43 -6.89 2.25 -11.29
CA THR A 43 -6.85 3.18 -10.13
C THR A 43 -6.78 4.66 -10.56
N LYS A 44 -6.02 4.98 -11.62
CA LYS A 44 -5.84 6.35 -12.13
C LYS A 44 -6.80 6.73 -13.27
N ASN A 45 -7.56 5.78 -13.78
CA ASN A 45 -8.51 5.96 -14.89
C ASN A 45 -9.68 4.98 -14.76
N PRO A 46 -10.53 5.12 -13.71
CA PRO A 46 -11.72 4.32 -13.54
C PRO A 46 -12.75 4.65 -14.62
N ASP A 47 -13.55 3.65 -15.01
CA ASP A 47 -14.71 3.84 -15.88
C ASP A 47 -15.91 4.26 -15.04
N ILE A 48 -16.13 5.57 -14.93
CA ILE A 48 -17.17 6.16 -14.08
C ILE A 48 -18.57 5.81 -14.56
N GLU A 49 -18.77 5.67 -15.89
CA GLU A 49 -20.07 5.26 -16.44
C GLU A 49 -20.39 3.81 -16.09
N ALA A 50 -19.40 2.91 -16.21
CA ALA A 50 -19.56 1.52 -15.78
C ALA A 50 -19.84 1.41 -14.27
N ILE A 51 -19.15 2.22 -13.45
CA ILE A 51 -19.40 2.29 -12.00
C ILE A 51 -20.85 2.72 -11.73
N ALA A 52 -21.29 3.80 -12.37
CA ALA A 52 -22.65 4.31 -12.18
C ALA A 52 -23.73 3.32 -12.63
N ALA A 53 -23.50 2.60 -13.73
CA ALA A 53 -24.41 1.57 -14.22
C ALA A 53 -24.61 0.40 -13.23
N LEU A 54 -23.58 0.09 -12.43
CA LEU A 54 -23.65 -0.94 -11.38
C LEU A 54 -24.49 -0.51 -10.17
N ARG A 55 -24.78 0.78 -10.02
CA ARG A 55 -25.53 1.35 -8.89
C ARG A 55 -24.99 0.84 -7.54
N PRO A 56 -23.71 1.05 -7.22
CA PRO A 56 -23.18 0.67 -5.93
C PRO A 56 -23.75 1.57 -4.82
N ASP A 57 -23.81 1.02 -3.61
CA ASP A 57 -24.10 1.80 -2.40
C ASP A 57 -22.88 2.60 -1.96
N LEU A 58 -21.66 2.09 -2.28
CA LEU A 58 -20.38 2.68 -1.87
C LEU A 58 -19.29 2.44 -2.91
N VAL A 59 -18.49 3.47 -3.18
CA VAL A 59 -17.24 3.36 -3.95
C VAL A 59 -16.08 3.61 -3.02
N VAL A 60 -15.18 2.62 -2.86
CA VAL A 60 -13.98 2.72 -2.02
C VAL A 60 -12.81 3.20 -2.85
N MET A 61 -12.17 4.25 -2.40
CA MET A 61 -11.03 4.93 -3.03
C MET A 61 -9.92 5.18 -2.01
N CYS A 62 -8.70 5.48 -2.50
CA CYS A 62 -7.57 5.93 -1.68
C CYS A 62 -6.97 7.19 -2.31
N ASP A 63 -6.71 8.23 -1.51
CA ASP A 63 -6.18 9.51 -1.97
C ASP A 63 -4.77 9.42 -2.57
N GLN A 64 -4.00 8.40 -2.20
CA GLN A 64 -2.66 8.14 -2.74
C GLN A 64 -2.70 7.50 -4.13
N GLU A 65 -3.72 6.69 -4.41
CA GLU A 65 -3.81 5.87 -5.62
C GLU A 65 -4.81 6.43 -6.63
N ASN A 66 -5.91 7.01 -6.17
CA ASN A 66 -6.96 7.53 -7.03
C ASN A 66 -6.81 9.06 -7.20
N ARG A 67 -7.47 9.61 -8.21
CA ARG A 67 -7.43 11.05 -8.47
C ARG A 67 -8.64 11.74 -7.87
N LEU A 68 -8.45 12.92 -7.27
CA LEU A 68 -9.54 13.74 -6.74
C LEU A 68 -10.65 14.02 -7.78
N PRO A 69 -10.35 14.38 -9.05
CA PRO A 69 -11.41 14.59 -10.05
C PRO A 69 -12.27 13.36 -10.33
N ASP A 70 -11.73 12.15 -10.18
CA ASP A 70 -12.52 10.92 -10.33
C ASP A 70 -13.50 10.74 -9.16
N ALA A 71 -13.07 11.04 -7.93
CA ALA A 71 -13.94 11.04 -6.74
C ALA A 71 -15.07 12.08 -6.87
N GLU A 72 -14.74 13.28 -7.33
CA GLU A 72 -15.71 14.35 -7.59
C GLU A 72 -16.74 13.93 -8.66
N ALA A 73 -16.27 13.32 -9.75
CA ALA A 73 -17.15 12.86 -10.83
C ALA A 73 -18.07 11.70 -10.39
N ILE A 74 -17.62 10.79 -9.53
CA ILE A 74 -18.43 9.74 -8.92
C ILE A 74 -19.50 10.36 -8.00
N THR A 75 -19.09 11.28 -7.14
CA THR A 75 -19.99 11.98 -6.21
C THR A 75 -21.06 12.80 -6.96
N ALA A 76 -20.69 13.46 -8.06
CA ALA A 76 -21.62 14.22 -8.90
C ALA A 76 -22.70 13.35 -9.54
N ARG A 77 -22.51 12.02 -9.61
CA ARG A 77 -23.54 11.05 -10.03
C ARG A 77 -24.40 10.53 -8.87
N GLY A 78 -24.27 11.12 -7.68
CA GLY A 78 -25.03 10.75 -6.49
C GLY A 78 -24.55 9.47 -5.82
N LEU A 79 -23.35 8.98 -6.15
CA LEU A 79 -22.77 7.79 -5.53
C LEU A 79 -21.93 8.17 -4.30
N ALA A 80 -22.06 7.40 -3.22
CA ALA A 80 -21.24 7.61 -2.03
C ALA A 80 -19.80 7.15 -2.27
N VAL A 81 -18.85 7.97 -1.82
CA VAL A 81 -17.40 7.67 -1.87
C VAL A 81 -16.87 7.53 -0.45
N HIS A 82 -16.15 6.44 -0.19
CA HIS A 82 -15.33 6.27 1.01
C HIS A 82 -13.86 6.40 0.62
N ALA A 83 -13.26 7.53 0.98
CA ALA A 83 -11.86 7.81 0.70
C ALA A 83 -10.99 7.39 1.89
N ILE A 84 -10.03 6.50 1.63
CA ILE A 84 -9.04 6.03 2.59
C ILE A 84 -7.78 6.88 2.44
N SER A 85 -7.17 7.28 3.56
CA SER A 85 -5.91 8.01 3.62
C SER A 85 -4.96 7.31 4.58
N ILE A 86 -3.95 6.61 4.05
CA ILE A 86 -2.95 5.89 4.84
C ILE A 86 -1.56 6.34 4.41
N LEU A 87 -0.93 7.15 5.25
CA LEU A 87 0.43 7.64 5.07
C LEU A 87 1.43 6.91 5.96
N SER A 88 0.95 6.32 7.03
CA SER A 88 1.77 5.63 8.03
C SER A 88 1.12 4.34 8.51
N LEU A 89 1.90 3.50 9.17
CA LEU A 89 1.39 2.30 9.83
C LEU A 89 0.34 2.64 10.91
N ALA A 90 0.49 3.78 11.59
CA ALA A 90 -0.44 4.24 12.62
C ALA A 90 -1.85 4.56 12.08
N ASP A 91 -1.96 4.95 10.79
CA ASP A 91 -3.24 5.30 10.19
C ASP A 91 -4.11 4.07 9.90
N VAL A 92 -3.47 2.89 9.76
CA VAL A 92 -4.15 1.66 9.29
C VAL A 92 -5.34 1.30 10.17
N GLY A 93 -5.15 1.29 11.49
CA GLY A 93 -6.21 0.90 12.44
C GLY A 93 -7.48 1.73 12.28
N GLY A 94 -7.35 3.04 12.37
CA GLY A 94 -8.47 3.97 12.27
C GLY A 94 -9.14 3.94 10.89
N GLN A 95 -8.36 3.88 9.81
CA GLN A 95 -8.90 3.83 8.45
C GLN A 95 -9.65 2.51 8.18
N MET A 96 -9.13 1.38 8.69
CA MET A 96 -9.81 0.08 8.55
C MET A 96 -11.08 0.01 9.40
N ALA A 97 -11.10 0.56 10.61
CA ALA A 97 -12.31 0.66 11.42
C ALA A 97 -13.39 1.50 10.71
N SER A 98 -13.01 2.63 10.11
CA SER A 98 -13.89 3.49 9.31
C SER A 98 -14.44 2.75 8.08
N LEU A 99 -13.61 2.01 7.35
CA LEU A 99 -14.05 1.18 6.22
C LEU A 99 -15.02 0.09 6.67
N ALA A 100 -14.71 -0.62 7.76
CA ALA A 100 -15.56 -1.67 8.32
C ALA A 100 -16.95 -1.13 8.66
N GLN A 101 -17.01 0.03 9.32
CA GLN A 101 -18.29 0.73 9.60
C GLN A 101 -19.04 1.06 8.33
N ALA A 102 -18.36 1.59 7.30
CA ALA A 102 -18.98 1.99 6.03
C ALA A 102 -19.59 0.81 5.26
N VAL A 103 -19.03 -0.39 5.40
CA VAL A 103 -19.55 -1.61 4.75
C VAL A 103 -20.41 -2.48 5.67
N GLY A 104 -20.68 -2.03 6.90
CA GLY A 104 -21.55 -2.73 7.86
C GLY A 104 -20.94 -3.97 8.47
N VAL A 105 -19.60 -4.03 8.58
CA VAL A 105 -18.85 -5.10 9.25
C VAL A 105 -18.50 -4.64 10.66
N ASP A 106 -18.81 -5.45 11.67
CA ASP A 106 -18.46 -5.16 13.06
C ASP A 106 -16.98 -5.51 13.32
N ARG A 107 -16.12 -4.50 13.26
CA ARG A 107 -14.69 -4.59 13.50
C ARG A 107 -14.20 -3.39 14.30
N GLN A 108 -13.44 -3.65 15.35
CA GLN A 108 -12.81 -2.60 16.13
C GLN A 108 -11.42 -2.26 15.59
N GLU A 109 -10.93 -1.06 15.92
CA GLU A 109 -9.65 -0.53 15.44
C GLU A 109 -8.46 -1.50 15.65
N GLY A 110 -8.37 -2.11 16.84
CA GLY A 110 -7.30 -3.07 17.16
C GLY A 110 -7.40 -4.42 16.43
N GLU A 111 -8.58 -4.80 15.93
CA GLU A 111 -8.78 -6.05 15.20
C GLU A 111 -8.42 -5.94 13.71
N CYS A 112 -8.40 -4.70 13.19
CA CYS A 112 -8.23 -4.47 11.76
C CYS A 112 -6.78 -4.51 11.29
N CYS A 113 -5.81 -4.30 12.18
CA CYS A 113 -4.41 -4.25 11.79
C CYS A 113 -3.47 -5.10 12.66
N GLY A 114 -3.90 -5.58 13.84
CA GLY A 114 -3.09 -6.44 14.70
C GLY A 114 -1.72 -5.87 15.09
N VAL A 115 -1.52 -4.58 14.84
CA VAL A 115 -0.28 -3.89 15.18
C VAL A 115 -0.45 -3.36 16.59
N SER A 116 -0.09 -4.17 17.58
CA SER A 116 0.24 -3.62 18.90
C SER A 116 1.50 -2.78 18.74
N ASP A 117 1.61 -1.70 19.51
CA ASP A 117 2.84 -0.91 19.67
C ASP A 117 3.95 -1.81 20.24
N GLY A 118 4.49 -2.67 19.36
CA GLY A 118 5.63 -3.51 19.69
C GLY A 118 6.85 -2.62 19.92
N GLU A 119 7.71 -3.02 20.81
CA GLU A 119 8.98 -2.33 21.04
C GLU A 119 9.71 -2.14 19.70
N VAL A 120 9.95 -0.89 19.32
CA VAL A 120 10.73 -0.58 18.13
C VAL A 120 12.14 -1.15 18.34
N PRO A 121 12.68 -1.94 17.41
CA PRO A 121 14.00 -2.53 17.56
C PRO A 121 15.06 -1.45 17.87
N ARG A 122 15.94 -1.71 18.85
CA ARG A 122 17.01 -0.77 19.24
C ARG A 122 18.08 -0.62 18.17
N ILE A 123 18.30 -1.67 17.38
CA ILE A 123 19.24 -1.66 16.25
C ILE A 123 18.47 -1.14 15.04
N ARG A 124 18.98 -0.08 14.46
CA ARG A 124 18.39 0.53 13.27
C ARG A 124 19.40 0.51 12.14
N MET A 125 18.97 0.03 10.98
CA MET A 125 19.75 0.00 9.75
C MET A 125 19.18 1.00 8.75
N ARG A 126 20.06 1.65 8.00
CA ARG A 126 19.62 2.56 6.93
C ARG A 126 19.34 1.77 5.66
N ALA A 127 18.09 1.79 5.22
CA ALA A 127 17.60 1.07 4.07
C ALA A 127 17.43 1.98 2.85
N TYR A 128 17.92 1.56 1.70
CA TYR A 128 17.52 2.09 0.41
C TYR A 128 16.46 1.18 -0.19
N VAL A 129 15.29 1.75 -0.51
CA VAL A 129 14.14 1.01 -1.05
C VAL A 129 13.83 1.55 -2.44
N PRO A 130 14.44 1.02 -3.50
CA PRO A 130 14.18 1.48 -4.86
C PRO A 130 12.75 1.10 -5.27
N ILE A 131 11.95 2.07 -5.71
CA ILE A 131 10.58 1.84 -6.21
C ILE A 131 10.47 2.07 -7.71
N TRP A 132 11.45 2.74 -8.32
CA TRP A 132 11.53 3.00 -9.75
C TRP A 132 12.99 3.11 -10.20
N ARG A 133 13.29 2.80 -11.47
CA ARG A 133 14.67 2.71 -11.95
C ARG A 133 15.09 3.85 -12.86
N ARG A 134 14.19 4.51 -13.57
CA ARG A 134 14.53 5.60 -14.51
C ARG A 134 13.49 6.72 -14.44
N PRO A 135 13.71 7.75 -13.62
CA PRO A 135 14.84 7.91 -12.67
C PRO A 135 14.79 6.92 -11.51
N TRP A 136 15.90 6.74 -10.79
CA TRP A 136 15.89 6.02 -9.52
C TRP A 136 15.09 6.81 -8.48
N MET A 137 14.08 6.18 -7.91
CA MET A 137 13.26 6.76 -6.86
C MET A 137 13.21 5.81 -5.66
N THR A 138 13.05 6.38 -4.49
CA THR A 138 12.91 5.64 -3.23
C THR A 138 11.71 6.15 -2.43
N ILE A 139 11.44 5.54 -1.29
CA ILE A 139 10.43 6.01 -0.34
C ILE A 139 11.09 6.79 0.80
N SER A 140 10.37 7.75 1.37
CA SER A 140 10.74 8.40 2.63
C SER A 140 10.03 7.75 3.82
N ASP A 141 10.34 8.21 5.02
CA ASP A 141 9.64 7.88 6.28
C ASP A 141 8.18 8.38 6.31
N GLU A 142 7.83 9.38 5.50
CA GLU A 142 6.49 9.94 5.33
C GLU A 142 5.56 9.06 4.45
N THR A 143 5.87 7.77 4.31
CA THR A 143 5.07 6.79 3.57
C THR A 143 4.69 5.60 4.44
N TYR A 144 3.59 4.91 4.11
CA TYR A 144 3.20 3.67 4.78
C TYR A 144 4.36 2.66 4.82
N GLY A 145 4.99 2.38 3.67
CA GLY A 145 6.12 1.44 3.59
C GLY A 145 7.31 1.88 4.43
N GLY A 146 7.62 3.19 4.46
CA GLY A 146 8.69 3.75 5.30
C GLY A 146 8.40 3.55 6.78
N SER A 147 7.17 3.85 7.24
CA SER A 147 6.78 3.67 8.63
C SER A 147 6.68 2.19 9.04
N LEU A 148 6.26 1.31 8.13
CA LEU A 148 6.25 -0.14 8.33
C LEU A 148 7.68 -0.65 8.56
N LEU A 149 8.63 -0.27 7.70
CA LEU A 149 10.05 -0.62 7.83
C LEU A 149 10.64 -0.05 9.13
N ALA A 150 10.29 1.19 9.49
CA ALA A 150 10.72 1.80 10.75
C ALA A 150 10.29 0.98 11.97
N SER A 151 9.08 0.38 11.93
CA SER A 151 8.60 -0.54 12.98
C SER A 151 9.39 -1.85 13.07
N LEU A 152 10.18 -2.17 12.05
CA LEU A 152 11.05 -3.35 11.96
C LEU A 152 12.54 -3.02 12.19
N GLY A 153 12.87 -1.75 12.48
CA GLY A 153 14.23 -1.31 12.72
C GLY A 153 14.99 -0.82 11.49
N PHE A 154 14.28 -0.50 10.41
CA PHE A 154 14.89 0.01 9.18
C PHE A 154 14.47 1.45 8.92
N ASP A 155 15.44 2.37 8.87
CA ASP A 155 15.22 3.77 8.53
C ASP A 155 15.47 4.00 7.03
N SER A 156 14.58 4.71 6.36
CA SER A 156 14.85 5.11 4.98
C SER A 156 16.09 6.00 4.89
N VAL A 157 16.93 5.81 3.86
CA VAL A 157 18.01 6.78 3.54
C VAL A 157 17.45 8.16 3.18
N ALA A 158 16.16 8.24 2.86
CA ALA A 158 15.44 9.49 2.57
C ALA A 158 14.66 10.02 3.78
N ASN A 159 15.02 9.60 4.99
CA ASN A 159 14.39 10.10 6.22
C ASN A 159 14.50 11.62 6.30
N GLY A 160 13.39 12.31 6.58
CA GLY A 160 13.28 13.77 6.62
C GLY A 160 13.26 14.44 5.24
N ALA A 161 13.13 13.70 4.14
CA ALA A 161 12.95 14.28 2.82
C ALA A 161 11.58 14.96 2.71
N THR A 162 11.53 16.12 2.04
CA THR A 162 10.27 16.88 1.81
C THR A 162 9.33 16.11 0.86
N ASP A 163 9.91 15.35 -0.09
CA ASP A 163 9.16 14.52 -1.02
C ASP A 163 9.02 13.11 -0.46
N ARG A 164 7.83 12.54 -0.53
CA ARG A 164 7.57 11.16 -0.11
C ARG A 164 8.28 10.12 -0.98
N TYR A 165 8.49 10.45 -2.25
CA TYR A 165 9.08 9.55 -3.26
C TYR A 165 10.25 10.24 -3.98
N PRO A 166 11.33 10.61 -3.25
CA PRO A 166 12.40 11.40 -3.81
C PRO A 166 13.21 10.65 -4.85
N VAL A 167 13.76 11.41 -5.79
CA VAL A 167 14.75 10.90 -6.76
C VAL A 167 16.10 10.80 -6.05
N ILE A 168 16.54 9.57 -5.80
CA ILE A 168 17.83 9.24 -5.18
C ILE A 168 18.46 8.10 -5.99
N ASP A 169 19.54 8.40 -6.69
CA ASP A 169 20.29 7.38 -7.43
C ASP A 169 21.15 6.50 -6.53
N LEU A 170 21.74 5.46 -7.10
CA LEU A 170 22.52 4.49 -6.35
C LEU A 170 23.77 5.11 -5.70
N ALA A 171 24.43 6.04 -6.39
CA ALA A 171 25.61 6.72 -5.85
C ALA A 171 25.24 7.59 -4.63
N LYS A 172 24.13 8.32 -4.74
CA LYS A 172 23.60 9.13 -3.65
C LYS A 172 23.10 8.27 -2.49
N ALA A 173 22.41 7.16 -2.76
CA ALA A 173 21.95 6.22 -1.73
C ALA A 173 23.15 5.68 -0.91
N ARG A 174 24.22 5.28 -1.58
CA ARG A 174 25.48 4.87 -0.93
C ARG A 174 26.09 6.00 -0.10
N ALA A 175 26.16 7.21 -0.65
CA ALA A 175 26.70 8.37 0.05
C ALA A 175 25.87 8.77 1.29
N LEU A 176 24.56 8.49 1.28
CA LEU A 176 23.66 8.66 2.42
C LEU A 176 23.81 7.55 3.47
N GLY A 177 24.72 6.59 3.26
CA GLY A 177 25.03 5.54 4.21
C GLY A 177 24.01 4.42 4.24
N ALA A 178 23.46 4.03 3.09
CA ALA A 178 22.65 2.82 3.00
C ALA A 178 23.47 1.60 3.45
N GLU A 179 22.92 0.82 4.38
CA GLU A 179 23.52 -0.41 4.93
C GLU A 179 22.86 -1.65 4.32
N VAL A 180 21.65 -1.49 3.77
CA VAL A 180 20.89 -2.54 3.10
C VAL A 180 20.08 -1.96 1.96
N VAL A 181 19.87 -2.74 0.89
CA VAL A 181 18.91 -2.46 -0.17
C VAL A 181 17.73 -3.42 -0.04
N LEU A 182 16.53 -2.89 0.07
CA LEU A 182 15.29 -3.68 0.07
C LEU A 182 14.61 -3.49 -1.28
N ALA A 183 14.77 -4.47 -2.15
CA ALA A 183 14.34 -4.40 -3.55
C ALA A 183 12.95 -5.06 -3.72
N PRO A 184 11.85 -4.29 -3.80
CA PRO A 184 10.51 -4.83 -3.86
C PRO A 184 10.16 -5.36 -5.25
N SER A 185 9.20 -6.31 -5.31
CA SER A 185 8.66 -6.85 -6.55
C SER A 185 7.72 -5.89 -7.28
N GLU A 186 7.26 -4.83 -6.62
CA GLU A 186 6.43 -3.75 -7.17
C GLU A 186 6.70 -2.40 -6.44
N PRO A 187 6.34 -1.24 -6.99
CA PRO A 187 5.68 -0.99 -8.28
C PRO A 187 6.59 -1.24 -9.49
N TYR A 188 7.94 -1.21 -9.34
CA TYR A 188 8.88 -1.70 -10.33
C TYR A 188 9.38 -3.09 -9.93
N ALA A 189 9.26 -4.06 -10.82
CA ALA A 189 9.64 -5.44 -10.54
C ALA A 189 11.17 -5.61 -10.47
N PHE A 190 11.74 -5.42 -9.28
CA PHE A 190 13.14 -5.78 -9.05
C PHE A 190 13.26 -7.30 -8.91
N THR A 191 14.29 -7.85 -9.53
CA THR A 191 14.56 -9.29 -9.60
C THR A 191 16.06 -9.54 -9.53
N GLU A 192 16.48 -10.78 -9.41
CA GLU A 192 17.90 -11.19 -9.35
C GLU A 192 18.79 -10.57 -10.44
N ARG A 193 18.24 -10.28 -11.63
CA ARG A 193 18.99 -9.59 -12.70
C ARG A 193 19.51 -8.19 -12.31
N HIS A 194 18.92 -7.59 -11.28
CA HIS A 194 19.30 -6.25 -10.80
C HIS A 194 20.28 -6.31 -9.62
N ARG A 195 20.56 -7.51 -9.06
CA ARG A 195 21.36 -7.70 -7.86
C ARG A 195 22.70 -7.00 -7.96
N ALA A 196 23.47 -7.28 -9.01
CA ALA A 196 24.81 -6.70 -9.16
C ALA A 196 24.81 -5.16 -9.20
N GLU A 197 23.76 -4.54 -9.76
CA GLU A 197 23.62 -3.08 -9.81
C GLU A 197 23.25 -2.54 -8.41
N LEU A 198 22.31 -3.19 -7.72
CA LEU A 198 21.84 -2.79 -6.39
C LEU A 198 22.93 -2.96 -5.32
N GLU A 199 23.72 -4.03 -5.41
CA GLU A 199 24.83 -4.31 -4.47
C GLU A 199 26.01 -3.36 -4.63
N THR A 200 26.01 -2.47 -5.64
CA THR A 200 26.93 -1.32 -5.64
C THR A 200 26.65 -0.33 -4.51
N VAL A 201 25.45 -0.38 -3.92
CA VAL A 201 25.03 0.44 -2.77
C VAL A 201 25.32 -0.29 -1.46
N ALA A 202 24.68 -1.44 -1.25
CA ALA A 202 24.78 -2.28 -0.05
C ALA A 202 24.19 -3.68 -0.37
N PRO A 203 24.33 -4.69 0.51
CA PRO A 203 23.70 -5.99 0.32
C PRO A 203 22.22 -5.86 -0.01
N ALA A 204 21.74 -6.59 -1.03
CA ALA A 204 20.38 -6.47 -1.55
C ALA A 204 19.50 -7.68 -1.18
N HIS A 205 18.38 -7.41 -0.53
CA HIS A 205 17.32 -8.37 -0.24
C HIS A 205 16.11 -8.08 -1.13
N PHE A 206 15.61 -9.12 -1.81
CA PHE A 206 14.38 -9.02 -2.59
C PHE A 206 13.20 -9.32 -1.67
N VAL A 207 12.23 -8.41 -1.66
CA VAL A 207 11.04 -8.49 -0.80
C VAL A 207 9.77 -8.44 -1.64
N ASP A 208 8.71 -9.00 -1.10
CA ASP A 208 7.39 -8.86 -1.72
C ASP A 208 6.93 -7.39 -1.59
N GLY A 209 6.70 -6.75 -2.74
CA GLY A 209 6.26 -5.36 -2.78
C GLY A 209 4.86 -5.17 -2.21
N GLN A 210 3.99 -6.16 -2.36
CA GLN A 210 2.66 -6.10 -1.74
C GLN A 210 2.76 -6.11 -0.21
N ASP A 211 3.67 -6.90 0.36
CA ASP A 211 3.89 -6.89 1.81
C ASP A 211 4.42 -5.54 2.31
N LEU A 212 5.13 -4.81 1.44
CA LEU A 212 5.71 -3.52 1.79
C LEU A 212 4.75 -2.34 1.56
N PHE A 213 3.84 -2.43 0.57
CA PHE A 213 3.04 -1.28 0.14
C PHE A 213 1.53 -1.43 0.31
N TRP A 214 1.02 -2.67 0.42
CA TRP A 214 -0.39 -2.90 0.62
C TRP A 214 -0.72 -2.93 2.12
N TRP A 215 -1.65 -2.10 2.50
CA TRP A 215 -2.13 -1.96 3.87
C TRP A 215 -3.45 -2.71 4.10
N GLY A 216 -3.89 -2.81 5.33
CA GLY A 216 -5.18 -3.38 5.72
C GLY A 216 -5.05 -4.78 6.32
N ALA A 217 -5.93 -5.70 5.96
CA ALA A 217 -6.00 -7.04 6.57
C ALA A 217 -4.68 -7.83 6.47
N ARG A 218 -3.86 -7.57 5.45
CA ARG A 218 -2.55 -8.24 5.30
C ARG A 218 -1.46 -7.70 6.23
N THR A 219 -1.59 -6.47 6.75
CA THR A 219 -0.51 -5.77 7.48
C THR A 219 0.18 -6.62 8.55
N PRO A 220 -0.52 -7.36 9.45
CA PRO A 220 0.15 -8.16 10.47
C PRO A 220 1.00 -9.28 9.88
N ALA A 221 0.48 -10.01 8.89
CA ALA A 221 1.18 -11.11 8.25
C ALA A 221 2.34 -10.61 7.36
N ALA A 222 2.15 -9.50 6.65
CA ALA A 222 3.18 -8.83 5.85
C ALA A 222 4.36 -8.39 6.73
N ARG A 223 4.08 -7.75 7.87
CA ARG A 223 5.09 -7.36 8.85
C ARG A 223 5.90 -8.56 9.35
N ALA A 224 5.24 -9.68 9.65
CA ALA A 224 5.92 -10.90 10.10
C ALA A 224 6.82 -11.50 9.00
N ARG A 225 6.35 -11.54 7.74
CA ARG A 225 7.15 -12.04 6.60
C ARG A 225 8.35 -11.13 6.32
N LEU A 226 8.16 -9.82 6.33
CA LEU A 226 9.27 -8.86 6.16
C LEU A 226 10.30 -9.03 7.30
N ALA A 227 9.86 -9.13 8.55
CA ALA A 227 10.75 -9.38 9.69
C ALA A 227 11.57 -10.65 9.51
N ALA A 228 10.96 -11.75 9.04
CA ALA A 228 11.65 -13.01 8.81
C ALA A 228 12.73 -12.92 7.72
N VAL A 229 12.49 -12.14 6.65
CA VAL A 229 13.46 -11.93 5.56
C VAL A 229 14.60 -11.02 5.99
N LEU A 230 14.30 -10.01 6.82
CA LEU A 230 15.24 -8.94 7.16
C LEU A 230 16.14 -9.26 8.36
N HIS A 231 15.77 -10.27 9.16
CA HIS A 231 16.54 -10.72 10.32
C HIS A 231 17.14 -12.13 10.13
N ALA A 232 17.05 -12.70 8.91
CA ALA A 232 17.69 -13.98 8.53
C ALA A 232 19.14 -13.75 8.10
#